data_9ae5556fe733d418e94150659c264d8a
#
_entry.id   9ae5556fe733d418e94150659c264d8a
#
_cell.length_a   1.000
_cell.length_b   1.000
_cell.length_c   1.000
_cell.angle_alpha   90.00
_cell.angle_beta   90.00
_cell.angle_gamma   90.00
#
_symmetry.space_group_name_H-M   'P 1'
#
loop_
_entity.id
_entity.type
_entity.pdbx_description
1 polymer ?
#
loop_
_entity_poly.entity_id
_entity_poly.type
_entity_poly.pdbx_seq_one_letter_code
_entity_poly.pdbx_strand_id
1 'polypeptide(L)'
;DPITPAPQELHLPRLLGGEVVVRGYPLVMVRAEKIVTAVACGTVNTRWRDFADVYLLSRRHPLIGADLTDSVRQVARHRQVELVPLVRVLDGYGEIGQARWAAWRRKQQLEDRVPAAFAEVVSAVVAFADPAVSGSVRGLSWDPSAGSWS
;
A
#
# COMPACT_ATOMS: atom_id res chain seq x y z
N ASP A 1 12.29 5.92 8.68
CA ASP A 1 13.34 4.91 8.64
C ASP A 1 12.77 3.53 8.70
N PRO A 2 13.35 2.61 7.94
CA PRO A 2 12.92 1.23 8.05
C PRO A 2 13.28 0.67 9.41
N ILE A 3 12.46 -0.24 9.86
CA ILE A 3 12.66 -0.82 11.17
C ILE A 3 13.59 -1.99 11.06
N THR A 4 13.12 -2.98 10.42
CA THR A 4 13.83 -4.23 10.30
C THR A 4 13.22 -5.04 9.20
N PRO A 5 13.99 -5.86 8.55
CA PRO A 5 15.43 -5.93 8.65
C PRO A 5 16.05 -4.69 8.07
N ALA A 6 17.21 -4.32 8.51
CA ALA A 6 17.91 -3.18 7.97
C ALA A 6 18.59 -3.63 6.70
N PRO A 7 18.22 -3.11 5.56
CA PRO A 7 18.89 -3.52 4.33
C PRO A 7 20.27 -2.91 4.26
N GLN A 8 21.11 -3.57 3.53
CA GLN A 8 22.46 -3.13 3.35
C GLN A 8 22.50 -1.78 2.70
N GLU A 9 21.74 -1.67 1.66
CA GLU A 9 21.65 -0.46 0.91
C GLU A 9 20.24 -0.17 0.68
N LEU A 10 19.83 0.98 1.08
CA LEU A 10 18.46 1.31 1.00
C LEU A 10 18.17 2.04 -0.27
N HIS A 11 18.39 1.36 -1.34
CA HIS A 11 18.00 1.85 -2.62
C HIS A 11 16.73 1.17 -3.01
N LEU A 12 15.63 1.80 -2.79
CA LEU A 12 14.36 1.24 -3.20
C LEU A 12 14.21 1.46 -4.69
N PRO A 13 14.15 0.41 -5.47
CA PRO A 13 13.99 0.55 -6.91
C PRO A 13 12.63 1.14 -7.22
N ARG A 14 12.46 1.61 -8.45
CA ARG A 14 11.20 2.14 -8.89
C ARG A 14 10.23 1.00 -9.07
N LEU A 15 9.23 0.95 -8.19
CA LEU A 15 8.28 -0.15 -8.21
C LEU A 15 7.43 -0.16 -9.45
N LEU A 16 7.19 1.01 -10.05
CA LEU A 16 6.37 1.12 -11.23
C LEU A 16 7.14 0.89 -12.52
N GLY A 17 8.45 0.92 -12.45
CA GLY A 17 9.27 0.85 -13.65
C GLY A 17 9.59 -0.53 -14.13
N GLY A 18 9.10 -1.58 -13.46
CA GLY A 18 9.40 -2.92 -13.85
C GLY A 18 9.37 -3.84 -12.67
N GLU A 19 10.26 -4.81 -12.66
CA GLU A 19 10.31 -5.77 -11.60
C GLU A 19 10.76 -5.17 -10.30
N VAL A 20 10.09 -5.52 -9.22
CA VAL A 20 10.49 -5.06 -7.91
C VAL A 20 11.63 -5.91 -7.41
N VAL A 21 12.76 -5.28 -7.16
CA VAL A 21 13.89 -5.97 -6.58
C VAL A 21 14.37 -5.14 -5.40
N VAL A 22 14.05 -5.60 -4.20
CA VAL A 22 14.41 -4.90 -2.98
C VAL A 22 15.31 -5.83 -2.20
N ARG A 23 16.59 -5.69 -2.43
CA ARG A 23 17.57 -6.59 -1.87
C ARG A 23 17.68 -6.41 -0.37
N GLY A 24 17.50 -7.49 0.37
CA GLY A 24 17.61 -7.46 1.81
C GLY A 24 16.50 -6.72 2.55
N TYR A 25 15.48 -6.27 1.83
CA TYR A 25 14.35 -5.57 2.46
C TYR A 25 13.06 -6.24 2.01
N PRO A 26 12.38 -6.98 2.89
CA PRO A 26 11.22 -7.77 2.48
C PRO A 26 10.14 -6.93 1.84
N LEU A 27 9.52 -7.47 0.80
CA LEU A 27 8.45 -6.79 0.10
C LEU A 27 7.27 -6.47 1.02
N VAL A 28 7.02 -7.35 1.99
CA VAL A 28 5.94 -7.11 2.95
C VAL A 28 6.19 -5.83 3.76
N MET A 29 7.45 -5.52 4.05
CA MET A 29 7.77 -4.31 4.79
C MET A 29 7.55 -3.06 3.95
N VAL A 30 7.82 -3.14 2.65
CA VAL A 30 7.53 -2.03 1.75
C VAL A 30 6.03 -1.70 1.78
N ARG A 31 5.20 -2.73 1.70
CA ARG A 31 3.76 -2.55 1.75
C ARG A 31 3.32 -1.99 3.10
N ALA A 32 3.88 -2.53 4.18
CA ALA A 32 3.53 -2.07 5.53
C ALA A 32 3.87 -0.60 5.73
N GLU A 33 5.03 -0.17 5.26
CA GLU A 33 5.42 1.24 5.38
C GLU A 33 4.44 2.14 4.65
N LYS A 34 4.02 1.73 3.45
CA LYS A 34 3.10 2.54 2.67
C LYS A 34 1.71 2.59 3.30
N ILE A 35 1.26 1.48 3.87
CA ILE A 35 -0.03 1.42 4.56
C ILE A 35 -0.03 2.34 5.77
N VAL A 36 1.01 2.26 6.60
CA VAL A 36 1.09 3.08 7.80
C VAL A 36 1.18 4.56 7.43
N THR A 37 1.90 4.89 6.36
CA THR A 37 1.95 6.27 5.87
C THR A 37 0.56 6.76 5.49
N ALA A 38 -0.23 5.92 4.82
CA ALA A 38 -1.59 6.29 4.44
C ALA A 38 -2.47 6.53 5.66
N VAL A 39 -2.33 5.70 6.69
CA VAL A 39 -3.08 5.90 7.94
C VAL A 39 -2.69 7.24 8.58
N ALA A 40 -1.41 7.53 8.61
CA ALA A 40 -0.90 8.74 9.27
C ALA A 40 -1.31 10.01 8.54
N CYS A 41 -1.30 9.98 7.20
CA CYS A 41 -1.53 11.19 6.40
C CYS A 41 -2.99 11.44 6.04
N GLY A 42 -3.79 10.38 5.96
CA GLY A 42 -5.19 10.53 5.59
C GLY A 42 -5.38 11.25 4.26
N THR A 43 -6.40 12.10 4.19
CA THR A 43 -6.76 12.77 2.94
C THR A 43 -5.84 13.94 2.58
N VAL A 44 -4.91 14.31 3.46
CA VAL A 44 -3.89 15.30 3.09
C VAL A 44 -2.70 14.67 2.40
N ASN A 45 -2.78 13.37 2.17
CA ASN A 45 -1.72 12.61 1.53
C ASN A 45 -1.65 13.00 0.05
N THR A 46 -0.44 13.33 -0.42
CA THR A 46 -0.21 13.59 -1.83
C THR A 46 0.76 12.57 -2.44
N ARG A 47 0.89 11.43 -1.81
CA ARG A 47 1.83 10.40 -2.24
C ARG A 47 1.14 9.43 -3.19
N TRP A 48 0.78 9.92 -4.36
CA TRP A 48 0.07 9.13 -5.37
C TRP A 48 0.80 7.84 -5.72
N ARG A 49 2.13 7.90 -5.75
CA ARG A 49 2.93 6.74 -6.07
C ARG A 49 2.72 5.61 -5.05
N ASP A 50 2.56 5.94 -3.77
CA ASP A 50 2.36 4.91 -2.76
C ASP A 50 1.07 4.13 -3.01
N PHE A 51 0.00 4.83 -3.38
CA PHE A 51 -1.26 4.16 -3.69
C PHE A 51 -1.14 3.30 -4.95
N ALA A 52 -0.48 3.82 -5.97
CA ALA A 52 -0.25 3.07 -7.20
C ALA A 52 0.60 1.82 -6.91
N ASP A 53 1.64 1.97 -6.08
CA ASP A 53 2.52 0.86 -5.74
C ASP A 53 1.78 -0.24 -4.99
N VAL A 54 0.99 0.12 -3.97
CA VAL A 54 0.22 -0.87 -3.22
C VAL A 54 -0.77 -1.57 -4.14
N TYR A 55 -1.44 -0.80 -5.00
CA TYR A 55 -2.38 -1.36 -5.97
C TYR A 55 -1.69 -2.39 -6.87
N LEU A 56 -0.56 -2.02 -7.46
CA LEU A 56 0.13 -2.89 -8.40
C LEU A 56 0.74 -4.11 -7.71
N LEU A 57 1.35 -3.91 -6.54
CA LEU A 57 1.95 -5.01 -5.81
C LEU A 57 0.92 -6.02 -5.34
N SER A 58 -0.25 -5.54 -4.92
CA SER A 58 -1.31 -6.44 -4.47
C SER A 58 -1.87 -7.29 -5.60
N ARG A 59 -1.73 -6.85 -6.84
CA ARG A 59 -2.20 -7.60 -7.99
C ARG A 59 -1.17 -8.58 -8.52
N ARG A 60 0.06 -8.53 -8.02
CA ARG A 60 1.13 -9.35 -8.55
C ARG A 60 1.63 -10.43 -7.61
N HIS A 61 1.52 -10.18 -6.30
CA HIS A 61 2.19 -11.04 -5.33
C HIS A 61 1.24 -11.53 -4.26
N PRO A 62 1.24 -12.84 -4.00
CA PRO A 62 0.50 -13.36 -2.86
C PRO A 62 1.17 -12.92 -1.57
N LEU A 63 0.45 -13.04 -0.46
CA LEU A 63 0.96 -12.59 0.81
C LEU A 63 0.23 -13.32 1.93
N ILE A 64 0.98 -13.67 2.97
CA ILE A 64 0.42 -14.31 4.15
C ILE A 64 -0.10 -13.23 5.08
N GLY A 65 -1.36 -13.37 5.50
CA GLY A 65 -2.03 -12.35 6.30
C GLY A 65 -1.32 -12.04 7.62
N ALA A 66 -0.79 -13.07 8.27
CA ALA A 66 -0.05 -12.86 9.52
C ALA A 66 1.18 -12.00 9.29
N ASP A 67 1.88 -12.21 8.18
CA ASP A 67 3.08 -11.45 7.88
C ASP A 67 2.77 -9.97 7.68
N LEU A 68 1.72 -9.67 6.92
CA LEU A 68 1.34 -8.28 6.71
C LEU A 68 0.84 -7.64 7.99
N THR A 69 0.00 -8.35 8.74
CA THR A 69 -0.53 -7.84 10.01
C THR A 69 0.61 -7.49 10.96
N ASP A 70 1.56 -8.40 11.13
CA ASP A 70 2.67 -8.17 12.04
C ASP A 70 3.56 -7.02 11.56
N SER A 71 3.82 -6.95 10.27
CA SER A 71 4.65 -5.88 9.71
C SER A 71 4.00 -4.53 9.87
N VAL A 72 2.69 -4.43 9.62
CA VAL A 72 1.96 -3.17 9.79
C VAL A 72 2.01 -2.73 11.25
N ARG A 73 1.80 -3.67 12.19
CA ARG A 73 1.85 -3.34 13.60
C ARG A 73 3.25 -2.91 14.04
N GLN A 74 4.26 -3.58 13.52
CA GLN A 74 5.63 -3.24 13.85
C GLN A 74 6.00 -1.85 13.37
N VAL A 75 5.65 -1.52 12.13
CA VAL A 75 5.91 -0.20 11.57
C VAL A 75 5.16 0.88 12.34
N ALA A 76 3.88 0.63 12.62
CA ALA A 76 3.05 1.60 13.35
C ALA A 76 3.63 1.88 14.71
N ARG A 77 4.07 0.84 15.41
CA ARG A 77 4.64 0.99 16.75
C ARG A 77 5.93 1.79 16.70
N HIS A 78 6.78 1.49 15.74
CA HIS A 78 8.06 2.19 15.60
C HIS A 78 7.84 3.67 15.28
N ARG A 79 6.88 3.97 14.44
CA ARG A 79 6.60 5.35 14.01
C ARG A 79 5.59 6.05 14.90
N GLN A 80 5.11 5.37 15.93
CA GLN A 80 4.14 5.92 16.88
C GLN A 80 2.87 6.40 16.18
N VAL A 81 2.35 5.58 15.26
CA VAL A 81 1.11 5.84 14.55
C VAL A 81 0.04 4.93 15.11
N GLU A 82 -1.10 5.51 15.47
CA GLU A 82 -2.24 4.73 15.90
C GLU A 82 -2.94 4.16 14.67
N LEU A 83 -3.13 2.85 14.63
CA LEU A 83 -3.76 2.20 13.49
C LEU A 83 -5.27 2.38 13.57
N VAL A 84 -5.83 2.98 12.54
CA VAL A 84 -7.28 3.10 12.37
C VAL A 84 -7.60 2.65 10.95
N PRO A 85 -8.85 2.21 10.68
CA PRO A 85 -9.19 1.72 9.34
C PRO A 85 -8.98 2.79 8.28
N LEU A 86 -8.37 2.38 7.17
CA LEU A 86 -8.16 3.29 6.05
C LEU A 86 -9.48 3.76 5.45
N VAL A 87 -10.51 2.92 5.50
CA VAL A 87 -11.82 3.32 4.98
C VAL A 87 -12.32 4.58 5.68
N ARG A 88 -11.91 4.78 6.92
CA ARG A 88 -12.32 5.96 7.69
C ARG A 88 -11.44 7.16 7.37
N VAL A 89 -10.12 6.99 7.40
CA VAL A 89 -9.22 8.14 7.20
C VAL A 89 -9.16 8.60 5.75
N LEU A 90 -9.53 7.74 4.81
CA LEU A 90 -9.53 8.07 3.39
C LEU A 90 -10.92 8.34 2.84
N ASP A 91 -11.90 8.56 3.72
CA ASP A 91 -13.27 8.83 3.30
C ASP A 91 -13.29 10.07 2.40
N GLY A 92 -13.88 9.93 1.22
CA GLY A 92 -13.94 11.02 0.24
C GLY A 92 -12.68 11.27 -0.53
N TYR A 93 -11.59 10.56 -0.22
CA TYR A 93 -10.30 10.84 -0.85
C TYR A 93 -10.33 10.52 -2.35
N GLY A 94 -11.08 9.47 -2.73
CA GLY A 94 -11.20 9.12 -4.15
C GLY A 94 -11.73 10.25 -5.00
N GLU A 95 -12.67 11.03 -4.46
CA GLU A 95 -13.22 12.17 -5.15
C GLU A 95 -12.33 13.40 -5.00
N ILE A 96 -11.85 13.65 -3.80
CA ILE A 96 -11.01 14.81 -3.52
C ILE A 96 -9.73 14.77 -4.36
N GLY A 97 -9.13 13.60 -4.49
CA GLY A 97 -7.86 13.46 -5.15
C GLY A 97 -7.92 13.20 -6.64
N GLN A 98 -9.12 13.07 -7.22
CA GLN A 98 -9.27 12.60 -8.60
C GLN A 98 -8.50 13.43 -9.61
N ALA A 99 -8.62 14.75 -9.54
CA ALA A 99 -7.98 15.61 -10.54
C ALA A 99 -6.46 15.50 -10.50
N ARG A 100 -5.90 15.48 -9.28
CA ARG A 100 -4.46 15.37 -9.13
C ARG A 100 -3.96 13.98 -9.47
N TRP A 101 -4.74 12.97 -9.14
CA TRP A 101 -4.42 11.60 -9.53
C TRP A 101 -4.35 11.48 -11.06
N ALA A 102 -5.35 12.02 -11.75
CA ALA A 102 -5.39 11.94 -13.20
C ALA A 102 -4.19 12.63 -13.83
N ALA A 103 -3.81 13.79 -13.32
CA ALA A 103 -2.65 14.52 -13.83
C ALA A 103 -1.35 13.75 -13.55
N TRP A 104 -1.21 13.20 -12.34
CA TRP A 104 -0.02 12.44 -11.98
C TRP A 104 0.08 11.16 -12.82
N ARG A 105 -1.04 10.45 -13.00
CA ARG A 105 -1.11 9.23 -13.78
C ARG A 105 -0.66 9.46 -15.23
N ARG A 106 -1.12 10.55 -15.81
CA ARG A 106 -0.76 10.91 -17.18
C ARG A 106 0.71 11.31 -17.27
N LYS A 107 1.18 12.10 -16.33
CA LYS A 107 2.57 12.52 -16.31
C LYS A 107 3.51 11.34 -16.17
N GLN A 108 3.13 10.33 -15.41
CA GLN A 108 3.94 9.13 -15.22
C GLN A 108 3.71 8.08 -16.29
N GLN A 109 2.80 8.35 -17.25
CA GLN A 109 2.50 7.43 -18.33
C GLN A 109 2.03 6.07 -17.82
N LEU A 110 1.08 6.10 -16.89
CA LEU A 110 0.57 4.90 -16.23
C LEU A 110 -0.85 4.56 -16.67
N GLU A 111 -1.32 5.13 -17.80
CA GLU A 111 -2.71 4.95 -18.22
C GLU A 111 -3.08 3.50 -18.46
N ASP A 112 -2.10 2.68 -18.86
CA ASP A 112 -2.35 1.27 -19.10
C ASP A 112 -2.11 0.39 -17.87
N ARG A 113 -1.70 0.98 -16.75
CA ARG A 113 -1.26 0.17 -15.61
C ARG A 113 -2.12 0.36 -14.37
N VAL A 114 -2.69 1.54 -14.20
CA VAL A 114 -3.54 1.81 -13.03
C VAL A 114 -4.84 2.44 -13.50
N PRO A 115 -5.91 2.26 -12.73
CA PRO A 115 -7.22 2.79 -13.12
C PRO A 115 -7.23 4.31 -13.25
N ALA A 116 -8.10 4.81 -14.15
CA ALA A 116 -8.30 6.23 -14.30
C ALA A 116 -9.02 6.84 -13.11
N ALA A 117 -9.95 6.09 -12.51
CA ALA A 117 -10.71 6.57 -11.36
C ALA A 117 -9.91 6.32 -10.09
N PHE A 118 -9.54 7.39 -9.40
CA PHE A 118 -8.77 7.25 -8.17
C PHE A 118 -9.57 6.52 -7.09
N ALA A 119 -10.89 6.69 -7.09
CA ALA A 119 -11.74 5.98 -6.14
C ALA A 119 -11.59 4.47 -6.26
N GLU A 120 -11.35 3.97 -7.46
CA GLU A 120 -11.14 2.56 -7.69
C GLU A 120 -9.83 2.08 -7.06
N VAL A 121 -8.79 2.88 -7.18
CA VAL A 121 -7.50 2.58 -6.56
C VAL A 121 -7.62 2.61 -5.04
N VAL A 122 -8.28 3.62 -4.50
CA VAL A 122 -8.47 3.76 -3.05
C VAL A 122 -9.26 2.56 -2.53
N SER A 123 -10.34 2.17 -3.22
CA SER A 123 -11.13 1.01 -2.79
C SER A 123 -10.31 -0.26 -2.77
N ALA A 124 -9.47 -0.46 -3.78
CA ALA A 124 -8.63 -1.65 -3.84
C ALA A 124 -7.59 -1.66 -2.72
N VAL A 125 -6.98 -0.50 -2.44
CA VAL A 125 -6.01 -0.39 -1.36
C VAL A 125 -6.68 -0.65 0.00
N VAL A 126 -7.88 -0.11 0.21
CA VAL A 126 -8.62 -0.33 1.44
C VAL A 126 -8.96 -1.81 1.61
N ALA A 127 -9.44 -2.46 0.55
CA ALA A 127 -9.79 -3.88 0.62
C ALA A 127 -8.58 -4.76 0.93
N PHE A 128 -7.43 -4.36 0.46
CA PHE A 128 -6.19 -5.10 0.72
C PHE A 128 -5.69 -4.82 2.14
N ALA A 129 -5.67 -3.56 2.55
CA ALA A 129 -4.96 -3.14 3.75
C ALA A 129 -5.78 -3.21 5.04
N ASP A 130 -7.05 -2.84 5.00
CA ASP A 130 -7.85 -2.75 6.22
C ASP A 130 -7.97 -4.07 6.98
N PRO A 131 -8.15 -5.23 6.32
CA PRO A 131 -8.19 -6.47 7.09
C PRO A 131 -6.87 -6.75 7.81
N ALA A 132 -5.74 -6.31 7.27
CA ALA A 132 -4.46 -6.45 7.96
C ALA A 132 -4.34 -5.45 9.10
N VAL A 133 -4.86 -4.23 8.92
CA VAL A 133 -4.86 -3.22 9.96
C VAL A 133 -5.67 -3.70 11.16
N SER A 134 -6.81 -4.36 10.91
CA SER A 134 -7.65 -4.89 12.00
C SER A 134 -7.16 -6.22 12.54
N GLY A 135 -6.29 -6.90 11.81
CA GLY A 135 -5.78 -8.20 12.23
C GLY A 135 -6.68 -9.38 11.87
N SER A 136 -7.71 -9.17 11.07
CA SER A 136 -8.68 -10.21 10.77
C SER A 136 -8.18 -11.23 9.76
N VAL A 137 -7.01 -11.02 9.15
CA VAL A 137 -6.50 -11.89 8.09
C VAL A 137 -5.32 -12.77 8.53
N ARG A 138 -5.07 -12.90 9.83
CA ARG A 138 -3.91 -13.65 10.29
C ARG A 138 -3.91 -15.09 9.80
N GLY A 139 -5.06 -15.71 9.67
CA GLY A 139 -5.17 -17.08 9.17
C GLY A 139 -5.43 -17.16 7.67
N LEU A 140 -5.34 -16.05 6.96
CA LEU A 140 -5.70 -15.99 5.55
C LEU A 140 -4.50 -15.62 4.70
N SER A 141 -4.67 -15.79 3.38
CA SER A 141 -3.67 -15.40 2.41
C SER A 141 -4.32 -14.51 1.36
N TRP A 142 -3.54 -13.61 0.80
CA TRP A 142 -4.00 -12.73 -0.27
C TRP A 142 -3.81 -13.41 -1.61
N ASP A 143 -4.87 -13.48 -2.40
CA ASP A 143 -4.83 -13.99 -3.76
C ASP A 143 -4.79 -12.82 -4.72
N PRO A 144 -3.65 -12.57 -5.39
CA PRO A 144 -3.54 -11.41 -6.27
C PRO A 144 -4.44 -11.50 -7.50
N SER A 145 -4.77 -12.71 -7.95
CA SER A 145 -5.66 -12.86 -9.09
C SER A 145 -7.11 -12.55 -8.72
N ALA A 146 -7.54 -13.01 -7.57
CA ALA A 146 -8.90 -12.77 -7.10
C ALA A 146 -9.06 -11.40 -6.46
N GLY A 147 -7.97 -10.80 -6.00
CA GLY A 147 -8.04 -9.53 -5.29
C GLY A 147 -8.74 -9.65 -3.96
N SER A 148 -8.54 -10.75 -3.26
CA SER A 148 -9.24 -11.00 -2.00
C SER A 148 -8.41 -11.85 -1.06
N TRP A 149 -8.78 -11.77 0.21
CA TRP A 149 -8.22 -12.59 1.28
C TRP A 149 -9.06 -13.86 1.42
N SER A 150 -8.40 -14.97 1.60
CA SER A 150 -9.14 -16.22 1.86
C SER A 150 -8.33 -17.21 2.70
#